data_6d0d07788ee15b2d7055922f2ff4db25
#
_entry.id   6d0d07788ee15b2d7055922f2ff4db25
#
_cell.length_a   1.000
_cell.length_b   1.000
_cell.length_c   1.000
_cell.angle_alpha   90.00
_cell.angle_beta   90.00
_cell.angle_gamma   90.00
#
_symmetry.space_group_name_H-M   'P 1'
#
loop_
_entity.id
_entity.type
_entity.pdbx_description
1 polymer ?
#
loop_
_entity_poly.entity_id
_entity_poly.type
_entity_poly.pdbx_seq_one_letter_code
_entity_poly.pdbx_strand_id
1 'polypeptide(L)'
;GESKIFTDKRIFDLNSDGTKLEKKSLDDLRKKYEEFYSVTDEKFNKDEFEKKVSETNRLKTKGIEVGHIFYFGDKYSKPMGASVDLPGGKKDFVKMGSYGIGVSRLVGAIIEAKYDEKNEIMKWPISVAPYDIAIIPMINKNDTSALDKANKISLELNQNNIDPIIDDTDENLSSKICLLYTSDAADDPTC
;
A
#
# COMPACT_ATOMS: atom_id res chain seq x y z
N GLY A 1 1.00 0.87 -14.56
CA GLY A 1 0.70 -0.17 -15.52
C GLY A 1 0.64 -1.54 -14.88
N GLU A 2 -0.18 -2.38 -15.42
CA GLU A 2 -0.16 -3.81 -15.12
C GLU A 2 1.06 -4.46 -15.80
N SER A 3 1.79 -5.27 -15.06
CA SER A 3 2.87 -6.10 -15.59
C SER A 3 2.60 -7.57 -15.25
N LYS A 4 2.95 -8.46 -16.15
CA LYS A 4 2.98 -9.89 -15.83
C LYS A 4 4.20 -10.15 -14.95
N ILE A 5 3.99 -10.90 -13.87
CA ILE A 5 5.03 -11.25 -12.92
C ILE A 5 5.21 -12.77 -12.92
N PHE A 6 6.44 -13.21 -12.97
CA PHE A 6 6.85 -14.61 -12.84
C PHE A 6 7.68 -14.72 -11.57
N THR A 7 7.18 -15.44 -10.59
CA THR A 7 7.77 -15.44 -9.25
C THR A 7 7.70 -16.81 -8.59
N ASP A 8 8.62 -17.02 -7.67
CA ASP A 8 8.53 -18.08 -6.67
C ASP A 8 7.53 -17.63 -5.59
N LYS A 9 6.42 -18.36 -5.45
CA LYS A 9 5.36 -17.97 -4.50
C LYS A 9 5.80 -17.91 -3.04
N ARG A 10 6.89 -18.60 -2.67
CA ARG A 10 7.45 -18.55 -1.31
C ARG A 10 7.96 -17.18 -0.91
N ILE A 11 8.15 -16.27 -1.87
CA ILE A 11 8.53 -14.87 -1.58
C ILE A 11 7.46 -14.16 -0.72
N PHE A 12 6.20 -14.56 -0.84
CA PHE A 12 5.08 -13.99 -0.08
C PHE A 12 5.04 -14.47 1.38
N ASP A 13 5.76 -15.56 1.70
CA ASP A 13 5.90 -16.05 3.07
C ASP A 13 6.95 -15.25 3.86
N LEU A 14 7.71 -14.38 3.19
CA LEU A 14 8.64 -13.46 3.83
C LEU A 14 7.90 -12.28 4.45
N ASN A 15 7.28 -12.50 5.59
CA ASN A 15 6.68 -11.43 6.38
C ASN A 15 7.77 -10.49 6.90
N SER A 16 7.86 -9.30 6.32
CA SER A 16 8.73 -8.24 6.81
C SER A 16 7.90 -7.05 7.26
N ASP A 17 7.79 -6.88 8.57
CA ASP A 17 7.39 -5.59 9.12
C ASP A 17 8.58 -4.63 8.98
N GLY A 18 8.53 -3.79 7.94
CA GLY A 18 9.59 -2.82 7.62
C GLY A 18 9.72 -1.66 8.62
N THR A 19 8.83 -1.57 9.61
CA THR A 19 8.73 -0.38 10.47
C THR A 19 9.84 -0.25 11.52
N LYS A 20 10.63 -1.30 11.78
CA LYS A 20 11.65 -1.35 12.85
C LYS A 20 12.96 -2.01 12.42
N LEU A 21 13.32 -1.95 11.13
CA LEU A 21 14.52 -2.62 10.64
C LEU A 21 15.78 -1.77 10.87
N GLU A 22 16.71 -2.27 11.66
CA GLU A 22 18.08 -1.77 11.71
C GLU A 22 18.81 -2.08 10.39
N LYS A 23 19.86 -1.33 10.07
CA LYS A 23 20.61 -1.47 8.82
C LYS A 23 21.10 -2.91 8.57
N LYS A 24 21.56 -3.61 9.60
CA LYS A 24 21.99 -5.03 9.50
C LYS A 24 20.84 -5.95 9.16
N SER A 25 19.67 -5.73 9.75
CA SER A 25 18.46 -6.49 9.47
C SER A 25 17.94 -6.27 8.04
N LEU A 26 18.13 -5.06 7.49
CA LEU A 26 17.80 -4.75 6.09
C LEU A 26 18.69 -5.53 5.10
N ASP A 27 19.99 -5.61 5.36
CA ASP A 27 20.91 -6.38 4.52
C ASP A 27 20.61 -7.88 4.54
N ASP A 28 20.26 -8.42 5.70
CA ASP A 28 19.88 -9.83 5.84
C ASP A 28 18.53 -10.11 5.17
N LEU A 29 17.57 -9.19 5.28
CA LEU A 29 16.30 -9.29 4.59
C LEU A 29 16.48 -9.24 3.07
N ARG A 30 17.29 -8.29 2.56
CA ARG A 30 17.62 -8.19 1.14
C ARG A 30 18.18 -9.50 0.61
N LYS A 31 19.15 -10.11 1.30
CA LYS A 31 19.74 -11.40 0.91
C LYS A 31 18.69 -12.50 0.79
N LYS A 32 17.75 -12.56 1.75
CA LYS A 32 16.64 -13.52 1.67
C LYS A 32 15.76 -13.33 0.45
N TYR A 33 15.43 -12.06 0.11
CA TYR A 33 14.65 -11.77 -1.11
C TYR A 33 15.42 -12.12 -2.38
N GLU A 34 16.73 -11.88 -2.41
CA GLU A 34 17.60 -12.17 -3.56
C GLU A 34 17.73 -13.68 -3.85
N GLU A 35 17.41 -14.56 -2.89
CA GLU A 35 17.36 -16.02 -3.08
C GLU A 35 16.18 -16.46 -3.94
N PHE A 36 15.13 -15.64 -4.04
CA PHE A 36 13.92 -15.98 -4.79
C PHE A 36 13.95 -15.38 -6.19
N TYR A 37 13.46 -16.15 -7.14
CA TYR A 37 13.23 -15.67 -8.50
C TYR A 37 11.92 -14.85 -8.53
N SER A 38 12.01 -13.59 -8.92
CA SER A 38 10.84 -12.76 -9.15
C SER A 38 11.19 -11.67 -10.18
N VAL A 39 10.53 -11.73 -11.33
CA VAL A 39 10.81 -10.81 -12.45
C VAL A 39 9.52 -10.44 -13.18
N THR A 40 9.56 -9.30 -13.87
CA THR A 40 8.55 -8.90 -14.84
C THR A 40 8.75 -9.63 -16.18
N ASP A 41 7.76 -9.56 -17.06
CA ASP A 41 7.80 -10.17 -18.39
C ASP A 41 8.98 -9.69 -19.25
N GLU A 42 9.42 -8.44 -19.10
CA GLU A 42 10.60 -7.91 -19.81
C GLU A 42 11.92 -8.63 -19.48
N LYS A 43 12.02 -9.14 -18.26
CA LYS A 43 13.22 -9.82 -17.76
C LYS A 43 13.03 -11.33 -17.60
N PHE A 44 11.89 -11.85 -18.03
CA PHE A 44 11.57 -13.26 -17.88
C PHE A 44 12.44 -14.14 -18.77
N ASN A 45 13.10 -15.12 -18.16
CA ASN A 45 13.81 -16.21 -18.82
C ASN A 45 13.22 -17.55 -18.37
N LYS A 46 12.64 -18.28 -19.31
CA LYS A 46 11.94 -19.54 -19.03
C LYS A 46 12.86 -20.59 -18.44
N ASP A 47 14.03 -20.78 -19.03
CA ASP A 47 14.96 -21.85 -18.61
C ASP A 47 15.51 -21.56 -17.19
N GLU A 48 15.80 -20.30 -16.91
CA GLU A 48 16.24 -19.86 -15.60
C GLU A 48 15.14 -20.05 -14.56
N PHE A 49 13.89 -19.67 -14.89
CA PHE A 49 12.74 -19.82 -14.02
C PHE A 49 12.47 -21.30 -13.70
N GLU A 50 12.49 -22.17 -14.71
CA GLU A 50 12.27 -23.59 -14.55
C GLU A 50 13.41 -24.28 -13.76
N LYS A 51 14.63 -23.77 -13.87
CA LYS A 51 15.78 -24.26 -13.12
C LYS A 51 15.77 -23.83 -11.65
N LYS A 52 15.38 -22.57 -11.38
CA LYS A 52 15.44 -21.98 -10.03
C LYS A 52 14.21 -22.27 -9.19
N VAL A 53 13.05 -22.44 -9.82
CA VAL A 53 11.76 -22.56 -9.13
C VAL A 53 11.12 -23.90 -9.43
N SER A 54 10.85 -24.70 -8.40
CA SER A 54 10.12 -25.96 -8.56
C SER A 54 8.72 -25.72 -9.11
N GLU A 55 8.19 -26.64 -9.89
CA GLU A 55 6.90 -26.50 -10.56
C GLU A 55 5.76 -26.11 -9.60
N THR A 56 5.74 -26.69 -8.41
CA THR A 56 4.75 -26.42 -7.37
C THR A 56 4.81 -25.00 -6.81
N ASN A 57 5.95 -24.32 -6.94
CA ASN A 57 6.17 -22.97 -6.42
C ASN A 57 6.12 -21.90 -7.50
N ARG A 58 5.99 -22.27 -8.79
CA ARG A 58 5.90 -21.33 -9.90
C ARG A 58 4.55 -20.59 -9.85
N LEU A 59 4.61 -19.27 -9.79
CA LEU A 59 3.45 -18.41 -9.88
C LEU A 59 3.63 -17.44 -11.05
N LYS A 60 2.61 -17.36 -11.89
CA LYS A 60 2.47 -16.34 -12.92
C LYS A 60 1.23 -15.54 -12.59
N THR A 61 1.40 -14.26 -12.34
CA THR A 61 0.32 -13.36 -11.95
C THR A 61 0.47 -12.01 -12.63
N LYS A 62 -0.50 -11.15 -12.43
CA LYS A 62 -0.41 -9.73 -12.76
C LYS A 62 -0.10 -8.94 -11.50
N GLY A 63 0.60 -7.85 -11.63
CA GLY A 63 0.90 -6.93 -10.54
C GLY A 63 0.80 -5.49 -10.96
N ILE A 64 0.52 -4.62 -10.02
CA ILE A 64 0.51 -3.18 -10.20
C ILE A 64 1.83 -2.64 -9.68
N GLU A 65 2.58 -1.91 -10.53
CA GLU A 65 3.79 -1.22 -10.10
C GLU A 65 3.40 -0.01 -9.23
N VAL A 66 3.63 -0.09 -7.94
CA VAL A 66 3.36 0.98 -6.98
C VAL A 66 4.56 1.88 -6.70
N GLY A 67 5.75 1.41 -7.01
CA GLY A 67 6.99 2.17 -6.85
C GLY A 67 8.13 1.57 -7.65
N HIS A 68 9.17 2.36 -7.88
CA HIS A 68 10.35 1.95 -8.62
C HIS A 68 11.61 2.52 -8.00
N ILE A 69 12.66 1.70 -7.95
CA ILE A 69 14.00 2.10 -7.53
C ILE A 69 14.94 1.95 -8.71
N PHE A 70 15.62 3.04 -9.07
CA PHE A 70 16.64 3.05 -10.10
C PHE A 70 18.01 3.21 -9.47
N TYR A 71 18.93 2.32 -9.79
CA TYR A 71 20.33 2.45 -9.44
C TYR A 71 21.14 2.76 -10.70
N PHE A 72 21.70 3.96 -10.75
CA PHE A 72 22.47 4.45 -11.90
C PHE A 72 23.98 4.23 -11.75
N GLY A 73 24.45 3.90 -10.57
CA GLY A 73 25.87 3.80 -10.28
C GLY A 73 26.59 5.12 -10.59
N ASP A 74 27.65 5.08 -11.39
CA ASP A 74 28.41 6.24 -11.81
C ASP A 74 28.10 6.70 -13.25
N LYS A 75 27.02 6.19 -13.85
CA LYS A 75 26.62 6.48 -15.25
C LYS A 75 26.52 7.98 -15.55
N TYR A 76 26.01 8.76 -14.60
CA TYR A 76 25.85 10.21 -14.76
C TYR A 76 26.97 10.99 -14.07
N SER A 77 27.43 10.57 -12.91
CA SER A 77 28.46 11.27 -12.16
C SER A 77 29.82 11.27 -12.86
N LYS A 78 30.16 10.18 -13.53
CA LYS A 78 31.42 10.07 -14.27
C LYS A 78 31.55 11.07 -15.42
N PRO A 79 30.60 11.21 -16.37
CA PRO A 79 30.63 12.24 -17.38
C PRO A 79 30.59 13.66 -16.83
N MET A 80 29.92 13.87 -15.68
CA MET A 80 29.85 15.18 -15.01
C MET A 80 31.10 15.52 -14.21
N GLY A 81 32.06 14.60 -14.05
CA GLY A 81 33.23 14.79 -13.22
C GLY A 81 32.93 14.85 -11.72
N ALA A 82 31.71 14.42 -11.28
CA ALA A 82 31.29 14.46 -9.88
C ALA A 82 31.97 13.35 -9.10
N SER A 83 33.06 13.67 -8.40
CA SER A 83 33.84 12.74 -7.59
C SER A 83 33.95 13.20 -6.14
N VAL A 84 34.23 12.26 -5.25
CA VAL A 84 34.49 12.48 -3.82
C VAL A 84 35.85 11.90 -3.44
N ASP A 85 36.49 12.54 -2.49
CA ASP A 85 37.73 12.03 -1.90
C ASP A 85 37.37 11.00 -0.82
N LEU A 86 37.94 9.80 -0.96
CA LEU A 86 37.82 8.73 0.00
C LEU A 86 39.00 8.74 1.00
N PRO A 87 38.84 8.09 2.15
CA PRO A 87 39.97 7.88 3.08
C PRO A 87 41.18 7.26 2.37
N GLY A 88 42.37 7.83 2.62
CA GLY A 88 43.60 7.41 1.93
C GLY A 88 43.87 8.11 0.60
N GLY A 89 43.19 9.22 0.29
CA GLY A 89 43.44 10.06 -0.88
C GLY A 89 42.98 9.49 -2.23
N LYS A 90 42.17 8.42 -2.20
CA LYS A 90 41.56 7.87 -3.42
C LYS A 90 40.35 8.72 -3.80
N LYS A 91 40.14 8.89 -5.10
CA LYS A 91 38.92 9.49 -5.64
C LYS A 91 37.99 8.42 -6.19
N ASP A 92 36.70 8.56 -5.96
CA ASP A 92 35.67 7.73 -6.60
C ASP A 92 34.51 8.61 -7.05
N PHE A 93 33.79 8.16 -8.09
CA PHE A 93 32.62 8.87 -8.57
C PHE A 93 31.42 8.60 -7.66
N VAL A 94 30.62 9.64 -7.46
CA VAL A 94 29.39 9.55 -6.66
C VAL A 94 28.47 8.49 -7.26
N LYS A 95 28.02 7.55 -6.45
CA LYS A 95 26.98 6.60 -6.88
C LYS A 95 25.62 7.26 -6.77
N MET A 96 24.84 7.17 -7.83
CA MET A 96 23.56 7.83 -7.97
C MET A 96 22.43 6.82 -8.05
N GLY A 97 21.30 7.17 -7.48
CA GLY A 97 20.07 6.43 -7.59
C GLY A 97 18.87 7.37 -7.57
N SER A 98 17.72 6.86 -7.97
CA SER A 98 16.44 7.54 -7.88
C SER A 98 15.39 6.54 -7.43
N TYR A 99 14.37 7.03 -6.76
CA TYR A 99 13.25 6.22 -6.34
C TYR A 99 11.97 7.07 -6.34
N GLY A 100 10.85 6.41 -6.54
CA GLY A 100 9.55 7.07 -6.53
C GLY A 100 8.43 6.11 -6.19
N ILE A 101 7.38 6.63 -5.59
CA ILE A 101 6.14 5.92 -5.28
C ILE A 101 5.00 6.62 -5.98
N GLY A 102 4.16 5.85 -6.68
CA GLY A 102 2.94 6.34 -7.33
C GLY A 102 1.82 6.47 -6.31
N VAL A 103 1.76 7.58 -5.58
CA VAL A 103 0.78 7.77 -4.47
C VAL A 103 -0.66 7.59 -4.95
N SER A 104 -1.03 8.22 -6.06
CA SER A 104 -2.38 8.07 -6.64
C SER A 104 -2.66 6.64 -7.10
N ARG A 105 -1.66 5.97 -7.69
CA ARG A 105 -1.77 4.57 -8.10
C ARG A 105 -1.92 3.63 -6.90
N LEU A 106 -1.30 3.98 -5.77
CA LEU A 106 -1.39 3.19 -4.55
C LEU A 106 -2.82 3.12 -4.03
N VAL A 107 -3.61 4.18 -4.15
CA VAL A 107 -5.03 4.19 -3.79
C VAL A 107 -5.78 3.11 -4.59
N GLY A 108 -5.66 3.12 -5.92
CA GLY A 108 -6.28 2.10 -6.78
C GLY A 108 -5.79 0.68 -6.49
N ALA A 109 -4.50 0.51 -6.21
CA ALA A 109 -3.93 -0.79 -5.87
C ALA A 109 -4.46 -1.34 -4.53
N ILE A 110 -4.68 -0.47 -3.54
CA ILE A 110 -5.27 -0.86 -2.25
C ILE A 110 -6.73 -1.27 -2.44
N ILE A 111 -7.50 -0.51 -3.22
CA ILE A 111 -8.89 -0.84 -3.54
C ILE A 111 -8.95 -2.22 -4.19
N GLU A 112 -8.19 -2.46 -5.26
CA GLU A 112 -8.17 -3.77 -5.94
C GLU A 112 -7.77 -4.91 -5.01
N ALA A 113 -6.78 -4.70 -4.15
CA ALA A 113 -6.28 -5.75 -3.24
C ALA A 113 -7.19 -6.02 -2.05
N LYS A 114 -8.09 -5.10 -1.69
CA LYS A 114 -8.92 -5.18 -0.48
C LYS A 114 -10.41 -5.21 -0.74
N TYR A 115 -10.81 -5.12 -2.00
CA TYR A 115 -12.20 -5.30 -2.39
C TYR A 115 -12.64 -6.75 -2.17
N ASP A 116 -13.72 -6.94 -1.45
CA ASP A 116 -14.33 -8.23 -1.19
C ASP A 116 -15.47 -8.46 -2.23
N GLU A 117 -15.13 -9.08 -3.35
CA GLU A 117 -16.09 -9.32 -4.46
C GLU A 117 -17.35 -10.09 -4.03
N LYS A 118 -17.25 -10.94 -3.01
CA LYS A 118 -18.38 -11.76 -2.55
C LYS A 118 -19.42 -10.95 -1.80
N ASN A 119 -18.96 -9.96 -1.03
CA ASN A 119 -19.82 -9.13 -0.20
C ASN A 119 -19.94 -7.71 -0.76
N GLU A 120 -19.28 -7.42 -1.89
CA GLU A 120 -19.26 -6.10 -2.55
C GLU A 120 -18.82 -4.96 -1.62
N ILE A 121 -17.86 -5.26 -0.74
CA ILE A 121 -17.40 -4.33 0.32
C ILE A 121 -15.93 -3.97 0.12
N MET A 122 -15.62 -2.68 0.19
CA MET A 122 -14.26 -2.18 0.28
C MET A 122 -13.80 -2.11 1.75
N LYS A 123 -12.73 -2.85 2.08
CA LYS A 123 -12.16 -2.88 3.43
C LYS A 123 -10.83 -2.12 3.45
N TRP A 124 -10.84 -0.86 3.85
CA TRP A 124 -9.62 -0.10 4.01
C TRP A 124 -8.75 -0.66 5.14
N PRO A 125 -7.44 -0.89 4.90
CA PRO A 125 -6.50 -1.13 5.99
C PRO A 125 -6.48 0.08 6.95
N ILE A 126 -6.49 -0.15 8.26
CA ILE A 126 -6.49 0.92 9.27
C ILE A 126 -5.37 1.94 9.03
N SER A 127 -4.18 1.47 8.60
CA SER A 127 -3.02 2.34 8.35
C SER A 127 -3.19 3.37 7.23
N VAL A 128 -4.21 3.22 6.40
CA VAL A 128 -4.50 4.11 5.24
C VAL A 128 -5.97 4.48 5.14
N ALA A 129 -6.78 4.04 6.10
CA ALA A 129 -8.16 4.46 6.19
C ALA A 129 -8.21 5.98 6.45
N PRO A 130 -9.10 6.71 5.76
CA PRO A 130 -9.21 8.17 5.97
C PRO A 130 -9.74 8.53 7.35
N TYR A 131 -10.49 7.62 7.98
CA TYR A 131 -11.03 7.76 9.34
C TYR A 131 -11.02 6.41 10.03
N ASP A 132 -10.86 6.43 11.36
CA ASP A 132 -10.86 5.20 12.18
C ASP A 132 -12.27 4.73 12.53
N ILE A 133 -13.20 5.67 12.73
CA ILE A 133 -14.55 5.43 13.21
C ILE A 133 -15.55 6.36 12.51
N ALA A 134 -16.71 5.81 12.15
CA ALA A 134 -17.85 6.61 11.71
C ALA A 134 -18.91 6.69 12.82
N ILE A 135 -19.38 7.89 13.12
CA ILE A 135 -20.44 8.15 14.07
C ILE A 135 -21.69 8.55 13.31
N ILE A 136 -22.77 7.80 13.47
CA ILE A 136 -24.05 8.05 12.81
C ILE A 136 -25.07 8.47 13.85
N PRO A 137 -25.26 9.77 14.12
CA PRO A 137 -26.30 10.23 15.00
C PRO A 137 -27.68 10.01 14.37
N MET A 138 -28.60 9.42 15.11
CA MET A 138 -30.01 9.38 14.69
C MET A 138 -30.64 10.74 14.95
N ILE A 139 -30.61 11.59 13.95
CA ILE A 139 -31.11 12.97 14.04
C ILE A 139 -32.61 12.96 13.85
N ASN A 140 -33.34 13.60 14.78
CA ASN A 140 -34.75 13.86 14.64
C ASN A 140 -34.94 15.37 14.41
N LYS A 141 -35.82 15.77 13.48
CA LYS A 141 -36.02 17.18 13.05
C LYS A 141 -36.24 18.17 14.20
N ASN A 142 -36.69 17.67 15.37
CA ASN A 142 -37.00 18.47 16.53
C ASN A 142 -36.06 18.23 17.72
N ASP A 143 -35.01 17.40 17.57
CA ASP A 143 -34.10 17.04 18.67
C ASP A 143 -32.67 16.91 18.17
N THR A 144 -31.84 17.87 18.56
CA THR A 144 -30.39 17.89 18.23
C THR A 144 -29.53 17.14 19.25
N SER A 145 -30.14 16.57 20.29
CA SER A 145 -29.39 15.94 21.40
C SER A 145 -28.47 14.78 20.94
N ALA A 146 -28.86 14.08 19.86
CA ALA A 146 -28.04 13.01 19.29
C ALA A 146 -26.78 13.58 18.63
N LEU A 147 -26.90 14.70 17.91
CA LEU A 147 -25.76 15.39 17.28
C LEU A 147 -24.81 15.98 18.34
N ASP A 148 -25.35 16.56 19.40
CA ASP A 148 -24.55 17.10 20.50
C ASP A 148 -23.75 16.00 21.20
N LYS A 149 -24.34 14.81 21.38
CA LYS A 149 -23.63 13.63 21.90
C LYS A 149 -22.56 13.12 20.93
N ALA A 150 -22.88 13.05 19.64
CA ALA A 150 -21.91 12.66 18.61
C ALA A 150 -20.69 13.57 18.61
N ASN A 151 -20.91 14.89 18.70
CA ASN A 151 -19.84 15.88 18.78
C ASN A 151 -18.96 15.68 20.04
N LYS A 152 -19.56 15.40 21.19
CA LYS A 152 -18.81 15.10 22.42
C LYS A 152 -17.97 13.84 22.27
N ILE A 153 -18.54 12.76 21.74
CA ILE A 153 -17.83 11.49 21.49
C ILE A 153 -16.67 11.73 20.51
N SER A 154 -16.91 12.50 19.44
CA SER A 154 -15.88 12.85 18.46
C SER A 154 -14.71 13.58 19.14
N LEU A 155 -14.97 14.55 20.00
CA LEU A 155 -13.93 15.28 20.74
C LEU A 155 -13.13 14.35 21.66
N GLU A 156 -13.79 13.42 22.36
CA GLU A 156 -13.12 12.44 23.22
C GLU A 156 -12.24 11.47 22.41
N LEU A 157 -12.71 11.01 21.24
CA LEU A 157 -11.96 10.16 20.33
C LEU A 157 -10.70 10.87 19.81
N ASN A 158 -10.84 12.11 19.34
CA ASN A 158 -9.73 12.93 18.86
C ASN A 158 -8.65 13.15 19.93
N GLN A 159 -9.05 13.34 21.21
CA GLN A 159 -8.10 13.45 22.33
C GLN A 159 -7.30 12.16 22.56
N ASN A 160 -7.81 11.02 22.10
CA ASN A 160 -7.14 9.73 22.16
C ASN A 160 -6.46 9.32 20.84
N ASN A 161 -6.25 10.27 19.90
CA ASN A 161 -5.66 10.04 18.57
C ASN A 161 -6.44 9.02 17.71
N ILE A 162 -7.75 8.98 17.87
CA ILE A 162 -8.67 8.25 17.01
C ILE A 162 -9.38 9.31 16.16
N ASP A 163 -9.38 9.16 14.85
CA ASP A 163 -9.95 10.13 13.90
C ASP A 163 -11.38 9.72 13.48
N PRO A 164 -12.42 10.34 14.04
CA PRO A 164 -13.79 10.02 13.70
C PRO A 164 -14.35 10.92 12.60
N ILE A 165 -15.25 10.38 11.78
CA ILE A 165 -16.15 11.13 10.92
C ILE A 165 -17.57 11.10 11.50
N ILE A 166 -18.30 12.21 11.43
CA ILE A 166 -19.72 12.29 11.82
C ILE A 166 -20.56 12.45 10.57
N ASP A 167 -21.52 11.59 10.35
CA ASP A 167 -22.53 11.77 9.30
C ASP A 167 -23.70 12.61 9.87
N ASP A 168 -23.65 13.90 9.64
CA ASP A 168 -24.66 14.88 10.06
C ASP A 168 -25.73 15.18 9.00
N THR A 169 -25.81 14.37 7.95
CA THR A 169 -26.82 14.52 6.89
C THR A 169 -28.22 14.24 7.40
N ASP A 170 -29.25 14.71 6.69
CA ASP A 170 -30.67 14.45 6.97
C ASP A 170 -31.17 13.10 6.41
N GLU A 171 -30.26 12.25 5.95
CA GLU A 171 -30.58 10.95 5.38
C GLU A 171 -31.09 9.96 6.45
N ASN A 172 -31.85 8.96 6.01
CA ASN A 172 -32.30 7.90 6.90
C ASN A 172 -31.13 6.99 7.30
N LEU A 173 -31.29 6.26 8.40
CA LEU A 173 -30.23 5.42 8.96
C LEU A 173 -29.71 4.35 7.98
N SER A 174 -30.60 3.75 7.18
CA SER A 174 -30.20 2.77 6.17
C SER A 174 -29.30 3.37 5.12
N SER A 175 -29.65 4.54 4.58
CA SER A 175 -28.81 5.27 3.61
C SER A 175 -27.42 5.62 4.17
N LYS A 176 -27.38 6.09 5.40
CA LYS A 176 -26.12 6.43 6.10
C LYS A 176 -25.21 5.20 6.28
N ILE A 177 -25.79 4.09 6.75
CA ILE A 177 -25.05 2.83 6.91
C ILE A 177 -24.56 2.33 5.57
N CYS A 178 -25.41 2.39 4.54
CA CYS A 178 -25.08 1.94 3.20
C CYS A 178 -23.88 2.71 2.62
N LEU A 179 -23.89 4.04 2.67
CA LEU A 179 -22.78 4.89 2.23
C LEU A 179 -21.45 4.56 2.92
N LEU A 180 -21.48 4.14 4.17
CA LEU A 180 -20.28 3.79 4.92
C LEU A 180 -19.80 2.36 4.67
N TYR A 181 -20.70 1.45 4.34
CA TYR A 181 -20.37 0.04 4.09
C TYR A 181 -20.01 -0.26 2.64
N THR A 182 -20.62 0.44 1.70
CA THR A 182 -20.42 0.18 0.28
C THR A 182 -19.87 1.41 -0.41
N SER A 183 -18.74 1.30 -1.05
CA SER A 183 -18.20 2.35 -1.90
C SER A 183 -19.06 2.58 -3.16
N ASP A 184 -20.08 1.73 -3.38
CA ASP A 184 -20.97 1.75 -4.55
C ASP A 184 -22.44 1.53 -4.14
N ALA A 185 -22.88 2.38 -3.20
CA ALA A 185 -24.26 2.37 -2.69
C ALA A 185 -25.33 2.66 -3.76
N ALA A 186 -24.91 3.09 -4.94
CA ALA A 186 -25.84 3.49 -6.01
C ALA A 186 -26.54 2.30 -6.70
N ASP A 187 -25.98 1.10 -6.64
CA ASP A 187 -26.49 -0.08 -7.33
C ASP A 187 -27.15 -1.13 -6.44
N ASP A 188 -27.14 -0.96 -5.11
CA ASP A 188 -27.85 -1.88 -4.20
C ASP A 188 -29.29 -1.43 -3.98
N PRO A 189 -30.31 -2.14 -4.52
CA PRO A 189 -31.71 -1.77 -4.33
C PRO A 189 -32.23 -1.98 -2.90
N THR A 190 -31.39 -2.48 -1.99
CA THR A 190 -31.70 -2.69 -0.57
C THR A 190 -31.11 -1.60 0.34
N CYS A 191 -30.31 -0.70 -0.19
CA CYS A 191 -29.73 0.44 0.51
C CYS A 191 -30.55 1.72 0.39
#